data_a1f6e2d6e98e761976219f0995859817
#
_entry.id   a1f6e2d6e98e761976219f0995859817
#
_cell.length_a   1.000
_cell.length_b   1.000
_cell.length_c   1.000
_cell.angle_alpha   90.00
_cell.angle_beta   90.00
_cell.angle_gamma   90.00
#
_symmetry.space_group_name_H-M   'P 1'
#
loop_
_entity.id
_entity.type
_entity.pdbx_description
1 polymer ?
#
loop_
_entity_poly.entity_id
_entity_poly.type
_entity_poly.pdbx_seq_one_letter_code
_entity_poly.pdbx_strand_id
1 'polypeptide(L)'
;LRQENREQFKDQVILIKGARKFRFEYIAGFLQKQSHATVLEVDFDAMVHNLNYFRSLLPRKTMIAVMVKAFSYGSGAGEVASLLQYQGVNYLMVAFADEGVELRAAGITIPIGVMNPEPEAFDHMIEFNLEPEIYSLELLEAFDRVLTKHGIEKYPVHLKLNTGMNRSGLDPEDLPALLKFFETKRKVIIRSMFSHLAGSDEARHDEYTLFQINRFIEMTKEVQARFDYPIIRHILNSAGIERFGQYAFDMVRLGIGLHGISAVGAPLWPVSSFKTYIAAVRQVKGDQTVGYGRKGVLGRDTRIAVIPVGYADGLDRHLSCGVGEVWIGGQRVPIVGNICMDACMVDITDTDAQVGDEVEIFGKHILVTELSDKLGTIPYEILTSVSLRVKRIYFKD
;
A
#
# COMPACT_ATOMS: atom_id res chain seq x y z
N LEU A 1 -16.91 -28.20 7.12
CA LEU A 1 -18.23 -27.90 7.63
C LEU A 1 -19.18 -27.79 6.43
N ARG A 2 -20.24 -28.62 6.35
CA ARG A 2 -21.22 -28.53 5.26
C ARG A 2 -22.12 -27.32 5.47
N GLN A 3 -22.64 -26.74 4.40
CA GLN A 3 -23.51 -25.54 4.37
C GLN A 3 -24.72 -25.66 5.33
N GLU A 4 -25.20 -26.89 5.56
CA GLU A 4 -26.34 -27.23 6.43
C GLU A 4 -26.11 -26.92 7.93
N ASN A 5 -24.87 -26.75 8.39
CA ASN A 5 -24.57 -26.53 9.80
C ASN A 5 -24.43 -25.05 10.22
N ARG A 6 -24.55 -24.10 9.29
CA ARG A 6 -24.39 -22.66 9.61
C ARG A 6 -25.51 -22.12 10.52
N GLU A 7 -26.75 -22.60 10.35
CA GLU A 7 -27.89 -22.14 11.14
C GLU A 7 -27.80 -22.53 12.62
N GLN A 8 -27.05 -23.58 12.96
CA GLN A 8 -26.82 -24.00 14.35
C GLN A 8 -25.98 -23.01 15.17
N PHE A 9 -25.27 -22.11 14.51
CA PHE A 9 -24.35 -21.13 15.13
C PHE A 9 -24.86 -19.69 15.04
N LYS A 10 -26.15 -19.51 14.75
CA LYS A 10 -26.76 -18.18 14.63
C LYS A 10 -26.86 -17.53 16.00
N ASP A 11 -26.52 -16.23 16.07
CA ASP A 11 -26.59 -15.40 17.27
C ASP A 11 -25.73 -15.89 18.46
N GLN A 12 -24.60 -16.54 18.20
CA GLN A 12 -23.67 -17.06 19.18
C GLN A 12 -22.27 -16.47 19.04
N VAL A 13 -21.55 -16.35 20.16
CA VAL A 13 -20.11 -16.07 20.15
C VAL A 13 -19.38 -17.40 20.10
N ILE A 14 -18.62 -17.63 19.02
CA ILE A 14 -17.94 -18.89 18.78
C ILE A 14 -16.44 -18.69 18.96
N LEU A 15 -15.84 -19.43 19.89
CA LEU A 15 -14.39 -19.47 20.07
C LEU A 15 -13.83 -20.70 19.32
N ILE A 16 -13.04 -20.46 18.29
CA ILE A 16 -12.39 -21.50 17.51
C ILE A 16 -10.91 -21.59 17.97
N LYS A 17 -10.53 -22.75 18.55
CA LYS A 17 -9.16 -23.02 19.01
C LYS A 17 -8.61 -24.28 18.36
N GLY A 18 -7.33 -24.23 18.02
CA GLY A 18 -6.60 -25.41 17.54
C GLY A 18 -5.18 -25.09 17.09
N ALA A 19 -4.46 -26.11 16.62
CA ALA A 19 -3.11 -25.93 16.11
C ALA A 19 -3.14 -25.16 14.77
N ARG A 20 -2.21 -24.25 14.58
CA ARG A 20 -2.08 -23.36 13.41
C ARG A 20 -2.14 -24.10 12.07
N LYS A 21 -1.63 -25.33 11.98
CA LYS A 21 -1.69 -26.17 10.76
C LYS A 21 -3.10 -26.43 10.22
N PHE A 22 -4.14 -26.22 11.01
CA PHE A 22 -5.55 -26.44 10.63
C PHE A 22 -6.24 -25.19 10.07
N ARG A 23 -5.55 -24.02 10.02
CA ARG A 23 -6.04 -22.78 9.41
C ARG A 23 -7.48 -22.46 9.84
N PHE A 24 -7.72 -22.32 11.14
CA PHE A 24 -9.07 -22.10 11.70
C PHE A 24 -9.70 -20.76 11.31
N GLU A 25 -8.92 -19.81 10.81
CA GLU A 25 -9.39 -18.58 10.18
C GLU A 25 -10.32 -18.87 8.98
N TYR A 26 -10.08 -19.93 8.22
CA TYR A 26 -11.01 -20.37 7.17
C TYR A 26 -12.35 -20.82 7.74
N ILE A 27 -12.34 -21.48 8.90
CA ILE A 27 -13.56 -21.88 9.60
C ILE A 27 -14.29 -20.65 10.13
N ALA A 28 -13.56 -19.67 10.69
CA ALA A 28 -14.13 -18.41 11.16
C ALA A 28 -14.76 -17.64 9.99
N GLY A 29 -14.07 -17.53 8.86
CA GLY A 29 -14.59 -16.92 7.62
C GLY A 29 -15.83 -17.65 7.10
N PHE A 30 -15.85 -18.98 7.18
CA PHE A 30 -17.01 -19.78 6.77
C PHE A 30 -18.24 -19.60 7.69
N LEU A 31 -18.04 -19.42 8.99
CA LEU A 31 -19.13 -19.23 9.96
C LEU A 31 -19.67 -17.79 10.00
N GLN A 32 -18.89 -16.81 9.58
CA GLN A 32 -19.35 -15.44 9.45
C GLN A 32 -20.44 -15.36 8.35
N LYS A 33 -21.54 -14.65 8.65
CA LYS A 33 -22.58 -14.35 7.66
C LYS A 33 -22.01 -13.39 6.62
N GLN A 34 -21.41 -13.93 5.55
CA GLN A 34 -20.88 -13.15 4.46
C GLN A 34 -22.03 -12.70 3.56
N SER A 35 -22.27 -11.42 3.45
CA SER A 35 -23.17 -10.83 2.46
C SER A 35 -22.49 -10.68 1.09
N HIS A 36 -21.16 -10.63 1.05
CA HIS A 36 -20.33 -10.53 -0.15
C HIS A 36 -19.13 -11.46 -0.04
N ALA A 37 -18.96 -12.36 -0.99
CA ALA A 37 -17.89 -13.37 -0.95
C ALA A 37 -16.64 -12.95 -1.78
N THR A 38 -16.65 -11.76 -2.39
CA THR A 38 -15.47 -11.14 -3.00
C THR A 38 -14.64 -10.52 -1.89
N VAL A 39 -13.36 -10.91 -1.79
CA VAL A 39 -12.48 -10.56 -0.69
C VAL A 39 -11.09 -10.18 -1.19
N LEU A 40 -10.40 -9.33 -0.43
CA LEU A 40 -8.97 -9.14 -0.52
C LEU A 40 -8.33 -9.87 0.66
N GLU A 41 -7.67 -10.96 0.40
CA GLU A 41 -6.85 -11.67 1.38
C GLU A 41 -5.52 -10.94 1.54
N VAL A 42 -5.09 -10.73 2.79
CA VAL A 42 -3.83 -10.07 3.13
C VAL A 42 -3.00 -11.00 4.01
N ASP A 43 -1.90 -11.46 3.47
CA ASP A 43 -0.98 -12.40 4.10
C ASP A 43 0.05 -11.65 4.95
N PHE A 44 -0.10 -11.75 6.27
CA PHE A 44 0.80 -11.09 7.23
C PHE A 44 2.17 -11.76 7.33
N ASP A 45 2.27 -13.07 7.07
CA ASP A 45 3.57 -13.74 7.05
C ASP A 45 4.37 -13.36 5.80
N ALA A 46 3.71 -13.20 4.66
CA ALA A 46 4.33 -12.63 3.46
C ALA A 46 4.84 -11.20 3.73
N MET A 47 4.03 -10.38 4.41
CA MET A 47 4.43 -9.01 4.77
C MET A 47 5.65 -8.99 5.70
N VAL A 48 5.68 -9.86 6.71
CA VAL A 48 6.83 -10.01 7.64
C VAL A 48 8.06 -10.55 6.91
N HIS A 49 7.89 -11.54 6.01
CA HIS A 49 8.95 -12.04 5.16
C HIS A 49 9.60 -10.90 4.35
N ASN A 50 8.80 -10.11 3.67
CA ASN A 50 9.26 -8.99 2.86
C ASN A 50 9.95 -7.91 3.72
N LEU A 51 9.37 -7.57 4.88
CA LEU A 51 10.00 -6.64 5.83
C LEU A 51 11.39 -7.13 6.25
N ASN A 52 11.53 -8.42 6.55
CA ASN A 52 12.81 -9.01 6.97
C ASN A 52 13.82 -9.07 5.81
N TYR A 53 13.37 -9.29 4.57
CA TYR A 53 14.22 -9.14 3.40
C TYR A 53 14.82 -7.74 3.35
N PHE A 54 14.01 -6.67 3.40
CA PHE A 54 14.52 -5.29 3.38
C PHE A 54 15.42 -4.98 4.58
N ARG A 55 15.11 -5.51 5.77
CA ARG A 55 16.00 -5.40 6.94
C ARG A 55 17.38 -6.02 6.71
N SER A 56 17.44 -7.13 6.00
CA SER A 56 18.70 -7.83 5.71
C SER A 56 19.65 -7.05 4.81
N LEU A 57 19.11 -6.13 4.00
CA LEU A 57 19.89 -5.25 3.12
C LEU A 57 20.49 -4.02 3.83
N LEU A 58 20.11 -3.79 5.09
CA LEU A 58 20.43 -2.56 5.81
C LEU A 58 21.43 -2.80 6.96
N PRO A 59 22.26 -1.81 7.29
CA PRO A 59 23.01 -1.83 8.55
C PRO A 59 22.05 -1.95 9.74
N ARG A 60 22.43 -2.73 10.76
CA ARG A 60 21.58 -3.01 11.94
C ARG A 60 21.01 -1.78 12.65
N LYS A 61 21.71 -0.65 12.59
CA LYS A 61 21.31 0.60 13.24
C LYS A 61 20.38 1.47 12.40
N THR A 62 20.20 1.13 11.11
CA THR A 62 19.33 1.91 10.21
C THR A 62 17.87 1.71 10.60
N MET A 63 17.18 2.81 10.85
CA MET A 63 15.76 2.82 11.16
C MET A 63 14.94 2.54 9.90
N ILE A 64 13.74 1.97 10.10
CA ILE A 64 12.78 1.75 9.01
C ILE A 64 11.50 2.54 9.32
N ALA A 65 11.17 3.46 8.44
CA ALA A 65 9.85 4.04 8.31
C ALA A 65 9.05 3.24 7.26
N VAL A 66 7.80 2.94 7.54
CA VAL A 66 6.93 2.23 6.60
C VAL A 66 5.81 3.14 6.13
N MET A 67 5.57 3.15 4.82
CA MET A 67 4.48 3.90 4.20
C MET A 67 3.18 3.13 4.36
N VAL A 68 2.21 3.66 5.10
CA VAL A 68 0.89 3.05 5.33
C VAL A 68 -0.26 3.93 4.80
N LYS A 69 0.06 4.89 3.94
CA LYS A 69 -0.91 5.77 3.27
C LYS A 69 -1.87 5.01 2.36
N ALA A 70 -2.97 5.65 2.00
CA ALA A 70 -4.01 5.09 1.14
C ALA A 70 -4.48 3.71 1.63
N PHE A 71 -4.89 3.66 2.92
CA PHE A 71 -5.33 2.43 3.57
C PHE A 71 -4.29 1.31 3.50
N SER A 72 -3.00 1.67 3.71
CA SER A 72 -1.84 0.79 3.54
C SER A 72 -1.83 0.12 2.16
N TYR A 73 -1.85 0.95 1.11
CA TYR A 73 -1.95 0.49 -0.29
C TYR A 73 -3.15 -0.46 -0.52
N GLY A 74 -4.29 -0.15 0.09
CA GLY A 74 -5.51 -0.94 -0.01
C GLY A 74 -5.59 -2.16 0.92
N SER A 75 -4.51 -2.50 1.64
CA SER A 75 -4.44 -3.71 2.46
C SER A 75 -5.05 -3.59 3.86
N GLY A 76 -5.46 -2.39 4.29
CA GLY A 76 -6.00 -2.15 5.63
C GLY A 76 -5.07 -1.33 6.52
N ALA A 77 -5.56 -0.23 7.10
CA ALA A 77 -4.71 0.71 7.82
C ALA A 77 -4.35 0.22 9.23
N GLY A 78 -5.34 -0.01 10.08
CA GLY A 78 -5.13 -0.34 11.50
C GLY A 78 -4.46 -1.68 11.72
N GLU A 79 -4.88 -2.71 11.00
CA GLU A 79 -4.36 -4.07 11.11
C GLU A 79 -2.89 -4.15 10.66
N VAL A 80 -2.59 -3.57 9.49
CA VAL A 80 -1.21 -3.52 8.97
C VAL A 80 -0.32 -2.68 9.89
N ALA A 81 -0.78 -1.52 10.34
CA ALA A 81 -0.02 -0.67 11.26
C ALA A 81 0.27 -1.38 12.59
N SER A 82 -0.70 -2.14 13.13
CA SER A 82 -0.54 -2.93 14.36
C SER A 82 0.50 -4.04 14.16
N LEU A 83 0.47 -4.75 13.04
CA LEU A 83 1.50 -5.72 12.69
C LEU A 83 2.88 -5.07 12.64
N LEU A 84 3.02 -3.94 11.94
CA LEU A 84 4.29 -3.24 11.78
C LEU A 84 4.85 -2.72 13.10
N GLN A 85 3.99 -2.16 13.96
CA GLN A 85 4.34 -1.76 15.31
C GLN A 85 4.85 -2.95 16.12
N TYR A 86 4.16 -4.10 16.08
CA TYR A 86 4.58 -5.34 16.74
C TYR A 86 5.92 -5.85 16.19
N GLN A 87 6.16 -5.70 14.88
CA GLN A 87 7.42 -6.04 14.23
C GLN A 87 8.55 -5.03 14.52
N GLY A 88 8.31 -3.99 15.32
CA GLY A 88 9.32 -3.04 15.75
C GLY A 88 9.84 -2.12 14.66
N VAL A 89 8.99 -1.68 13.73
CA VAL A 89 9.35 -0.57 12.82
C VAL A 89 9.43 0.74 13.61
N ASN A 90 10.25 1.68 13.14
CA ASN A 90 10.54 2.89 13.90
C ASN A 90 9.54 4.01 13.67
N TYR A 91 8.97 4.10 12.46
CA TYR A 91 8.03 5.13 12.03
C TYR A 91 6.96 4.55 11.12
N LEU A 92 5.77 5.10 11.17
CA LEU A 92 4.78 5.00 10.10
C LEU A 92 4.66 6.34 9.39
N MET A 93 4.42 6.30 8.08
CA MET A 93 4.23 7.49 7.26
C MET A 93 2.89 7.42 6.53
N VAL A 94 2.07 8.43 6.73
CA VAL A 94 0.75 8.58 6.10
C VAL A 94 0.75 9.74 5.11
N ALA A 95 -0.27 9.83 4.26
CA ALA A 95 -0.39 10.95 3.32
C ALA A 95 -0.97 12.18 4.00
N PHE A 96 -2.06 12.03 4.74
CA PHE A 96 -2.84 13.10 5.35
C PHE A 96 -3.03 12.90 6.85
N ALA A 97 -3.38 13.95 7.58
CA ALA A 97 -3.57 13.91 9.03
C ALA A 97 -4.68 12.92 9.46
N ASP A 98 -5.79 12.84 8.70
CA ASP A 98 -6.91 11.96 9.01
C ASP A 98 -6.50 10.49 9.07
N GLU A 99 -5.63 10.03 8.14
CA GLU A 99 -5.07 8.68 8.18
C GLU A 99 -4.28 8.44 9.48
N GLY A 100 -3.52 9.45 9.93
CA GLY A 100 -2.77 9.38 11.19
C GLY A 100 -3.69 9.31 12.42
N VAL A 101 -4.79 10.08 12.42
CA VAL A 101 -5.82 10.04 13.47
C VAL A 101 -6.47 8.66 13.55
N GLU A 102 -6.82 8.06 12.40
CA GLU A 102 -7.36 6.71 12.34
C GLU A 102 -6.39 5.68 12.94
N LEU A 103 -5.09 5.79 12.64
CA LEU A 103 -4.06 4.91 13.22
C LEU A 103 -3.94 5.10 14.73
N ARG A 104 -4.01 6.34 15.25
CA ARG A 104 -4.03 6.59 16.69
C ARG A 104 -5.27 5.98 17.36
N ALA A 105 -6.44 6.10 16.73
CA ALA A 105 -7.68 5.47 17.20
C ALA A 105 -7.57 3.93 17.19
N ALA A 106 -6.80 3.34 16.28
CA ALA A 106 -6.48 1.91 16.25
C ALA A 106 -5.41 1.48 17.29
N GLY A 107 -4.92 2.40 18.15
CA GLY A 107 -3.96 2.08 19.22
C GLY A 107 -2.49 2.13 18.81
N ILE A 108 -2.17 2.73 17.68
CA ILE A 108 -0.77 2.90 17.25
C ILE A 108 -0.10 4.00 18.09
N THR A 109 1.05 3.67 18.68
CA THR A 109 1.79 4.56 19.60
C THR A 109 3.15 5.02 19.06
N ILE A 110 3.73 4.29 18.10
CA ILE A 110 4.99 4.70 17.47
C ILE A 110 4.82 6.02 16.69
N PRO A 111 5.91 6.77 16.42
CA PRO A 111 5.85 8.02 15.67
C PRO A 111 5.16 7.86 14.30
N ILE A 112 4.33 8.85 13.95
CA ILE A 112 3.62 8.91 12.66
C ILE A 112 3.97 10.23 11.98
N GLY A 113 4.60 10.16 10.80
CA GLY A 113 4.86 11.31 9.95
C GLY A 113 3.75 11.52 8.93
N VAL A 114 3.33 12.78 8.73
CA VAL A 114 2.31 13.18 7.75
C VAL A 114 3.01 13.85 6.56
N MET A 115 2.86 13.27 5.37
CA MET A 115 3.60 13.66 4.16
C MET A 115 3.01 14.86 3.42
N ASN A 116 1.72 15.12 3.57
CA ASN A 116 1.05 16.29 3.00
C ASN A 116 0.22 16.96 4.10
N PRO A 117 0.87 17.65 5.06
CA PRO A 117 0.14 18.34 6.10
C PRO A 117 -0.55 19.58 5.52
N GLU A 118 -1.79 19.77 5.92
CA GLU A 118 -2.61 20.95 5.56
C GLU A 118 -2.74 21.84 6.79
N PRO A 119 -2.67 23.20 6.64
CA PRO A 119 -2.77 24.12 7.78
C PRO A 119 -4.04 23.93 8.61
N GLU A 120 -5.14 23.55 7.99
CA GLU A 120 -6.44 23.29 8.61
C GLU A 120 -6.41 22.08 9.56
N ALA A 121 -5.47 21.16 9.35
CA ALA A 121 -5.31 19.94 10.15
C ALA A 121 -4.28 20.10 11.29
N PHE A 122 -3.59 21.23 11.43
CA PHE A 122 -2.52 21.40 12.42
C PHE A 122 -2.96 21.19 13.86
N ASP A 123 -4.15 21.67 14.24
CA ASP A 123 -4.70 21.46 15.58
C ASP A 123 -4.90 19.96 15.86
N HIS A 124 -5.43 19.18 14.90
CA HIS A 124 -5.56 17.71 15.02
C HIS A 124 -4.20 17.03 15.06
N MET A 125 -3.23 17.46 14.23
CA MET A 125 -1.89 16.88 14.27
C MET A 125 -1.24 17.04 15.63
N ILE A 126 -1.42 18.19 16.28
CA ILE A 126 -0.93 18.44 17.63
C ILE A 126 -1.65 17.53 18.64
N GLU A 127 -2.98 17.46 18.60
CA GLU A 127 -3.81 16.66 19.49
C GLU A 127 -3.43 15.18 19.45
N PHE A 128 -3.18 14.65 18.25
CA PHE A 128 -2.87 13.23 18.02
C PHE A 128 -1.36 12.92 17.92
N ASN A 129 -0.48 13.88 18.23
CA ASN A 129 0.97 13.74 18.17
C ASN A 129 1.45 13.19 16.81
N LEU A 130 1.04 13.86 15.71
CA LEU A 130 1.44 13.56 14.35
C LEU A 130 2.52 14.51 13.89
N GLU A 131 3.60 14.03 13.32
CA GLU A 131 4.79 14.80 12.95
C GLU A 131 4.69 15.30 11.50
N PRO A 132 4.59 16.62 11.22
CA PRO A 132 4.40 17.12 9.85
C PRO A 132 5.67 17.09 9.01
N GLU A 133 5.52 16.76 7.73
CA GLU A 133 6.48 17.14 6.68
C GLU A 133 6.44 18.66 6.49
N ILE A 134 7.60 19.30 6.43
CA ILE A 134 7.74 20.72 6.10
C ILE A 134 8.45 20.86 4.77
N TYR A 135 7.74 21.30 3.78
CA TYR A 135 8.22 21.41 2.39
C TYR A 135 8.36 22.86 1.90
N SER A 136 7.97 23.85 2.71
CA SER A 136 8.18 25.27 2.42
C SER A 136 8.31 26.10 3.69
N LEU A 137 8.84 27.33 3.59
CA LEU A 137 8.97 28.26 4.70
C LEU A 137 7.61 28.76 5.17
N GLU A 138 6.68 28.99 4.27
CA GLU A 138 5.31 29.44 4.58
C GLU A 138 4.59 28.41 5.45
N LEU A 139 4.76 27.11 5.13
CA LEU A 139 4.17 26.03 5.92
C LEU A 139 4.82 25.97 7.32
N LEU A 140 6.15 26.12 7.40
CA LEU A 140 6.88 26.16 8.66
C LEU A 140 6.41 27.31 9.55
N GLU A 141 6.27 28.51 8.99
CA GLU A 141 5.78 29.68 9.71
C GLU A 141 4.31 29.52 10.15
N ALA A 142 3.48 28.92 9.30
CA ALA A 142 2.08 28.64 9.64
C ALA A 142 2.00 27.67 10.82
N PHE A 143 2.81 26.61 10.83
CA PHE A 143 2.84 25.67 11.93
C PHE A 143 3.40 26.28 13.22
N ASP A 144 4.47 27.10 13.15
CA ASP A 144 5.03 27.82 14.29
C ASP A 144 3.99 28.76 14.96
N ARG A 145 3.15 29.44 14.16
CA ARG A 145 2.05 30.25 14.68
C ARG A 145 1.04 29.42 15.48
N VAL A 146 0.66 28.25 15.00
CA VAL A 146 -0.28 27.37 15.70
C VAL A 146 0.35 26.83 16.98
N LEU A 147 1.60 26.37 16.96
CA LEU A 147 2.33 25.94 18.16
C LEU A 147 2.45 27.07 19.20
N THR A 148 2.66 28.31 18.75
CA THR A 148 2.70 29.48 19.62
C THR A 148 1.37 29.70 20.32
N LYS A 149 0.25 29.57 19.61
CA LYS A 149 -1.11 29.68 20.17
C LYS A 149 -1.38 28.60 21.25
N HIS A 150 -0.85 27.38 21.04
CA HIS A 150 -0.98 26.29 22.00
C HIS A 150 0.07 26.29 23.11
N GLY A 151 1.06 27.20 23.09
CA GLY A 151 2.13 27.25 24.08
C GLY A 151 3.10 26.05 24.01
N ILE A 152 3.19 25.39 22.87
CA ILE A 152 4.02 24.17 22.66
C ILE A 152 5.42 24.60 22.20
N GLU A 153 6.42 23.88 22.67
CA GLU A 153 7.82 24.06 22.29
C GLU A 153 8.44 22.73 21.86
N LYS A 154 9.42 22.82 20.95
CA LYS A 154 10.19 21.67 20.45
C LYS A 154 9.35 20.58 19.81
N TYR A 155 8.30 20.96 19.08
CA TYR A 155 7.49 20.00 18.33
C TYR A 155 8.28 19.42 17.16
N PRO A 156 8.31 18.07 16.99
CA PRO A 156 9.10 17.44 15.94
C PRO A 156 8.51 17.68 14.54
N VAL A 157 9.39 18.04 13.58
CA VAL A 157 9.03 18.20 12.18
C VAL A 157 10.05 17.49 11.27
N HIS A 158 9.63 17.13 10.07
CA HIS A 158 10.45 16.49 9.05
C HIS A 158 10.68 17.46 7.89
N LEU A 159 11.90 17.93 7.70
CA LEU A 159 12.22 18.83 6.57
C LEU A 159 12.34 18.05 5.28
N LYS A 160 11.55 18.39 4.30
CA LYS A 160 11.67 17.86 2.95
C LYS A 160 12.55 18.76 2.10
N LEU A 161 13.58 18.18 1.51
CA LEU A 161 14.52 18.85 0.63
C LEU A 161 14.25 18.46 -0.82
N ASN A 162 14.16 19.44 -1.72
CA ASN A 162 14.05 19.17 -3.15
C ASN A 162 15.43 18.92 -3.75
N THR A 163 15.71 17.66 -4.06
CA THR A 163 16.98 17.28 -4.70
C THR A 163 16.83 16.97 -6.19
N GLY A 164 15.63 17.19 -6.75
CA GLY A 164 15.39 16.96 -8.16
C GLY A 164 14.08 16.24 -8.50
N MET A 165 13.26 15.82 -7.49
CA MET A 165 11.91 15.32 -7.75
C MET A 165 10.97 16.42 -8.26
N ASN A 166 11.23 17.68 -7.87
CA ASN A 166 10.51 18.89 -8.30
C ASN A 166 8.99 18.84 -8.10
N ARG A 167 8.56 18.17 -7.03
CA ARG A 167 7.15 18.07 -6.64
C ARG A 167 6.83 18.94 -5.44
N SER A 168 7.67 18.90 -4.42
CA SER A 168 7.63 19.71 -3.20
C SER A 168 8.96 19.57 -2.46
N GLY A 169 9.28 20.51 -1.59
CA GLY A 169 10.51 20.51 -0.78
C GLY A 169 11.24 21.83 -0.90
N LEU A 170 12.05 22.12 0.12
CA LEU A 170 12.93 23.28 0.18
C LEU A 170 14.06 23.13 -0.84
N ASP A 171 14.29 24.16 -1.64
CA ASP A 171 15.41 24.23 -2.55
C ASP A 171 16.69 24.68 -1.81
N PRO A 172 17.90 24.49 -2.36
CA PRO A 172 19.13 25.01 -1.75
C PRO A 172 19.08 26.50 -1.45
N GLU A 173 18.39 27.26 -2.29
CA GLU A 173 18.20 28.71 -2.15
C GLU A 173 17.36 29.10 -0.93
N ASP A 174 16.53 28.19 -0.41
CA ASP A 174 15.69 28.39 0.77
C ASP A 174 16.47 28.17 2.08
N LEU A 175 17.60 27.46 2.05
CA LEU A 175 18.35 27.09 3.25
C LEU A 175 18.80 28.27 4.10
N PRO A 176 19.30 29.39 3.55
CA PRO A 176 19.67 30.55 4.37
C PRO A 176 18.49 31.12 5.16
N ALA A 177 17.29 31.18 4.55
CA ALA A 177 16.08 31.68 5.21
C ALA A 177 15.58 30.67 6.26
N LEU A 178 15.64 29.36 5.95
CA LEU A 178 15.34 28.29 6.90
C LEU A 178 16.23 28.38 8.15
N LEU A 179 17.54 28.51 7.97
CA LEU A 179 18.49 28.57 9.09
C LEU A 179 18.27 29.85 9.93
N LYS A 180 17.98 30.97 9.30
CA LYS A 180 17.61 32.22 9.99
C LYS A 180 16.33 32.06 10.81
N PHE A 181 15.33 31.31 10.32
CA PHE A 181 14.13 31.01 11.09
C PHE A 181 14.49 30.32 12.43
N PHE A 182 15.36 29.31 12.41
CA PHE A 182 15.76 28.57 13.61
C PHE A 182 16.66 29.35 14.58
N GLU A 183 17.26 30.44 14.17
CA GLU A 183 18.02 31.33 15.08
C GLU A 183 17.10 32.02 16.10
N THR A 184 15.88 32.32 15.71
CA THR A 184 14.93 33.12 16.52
C THR A 184 13.73 32.33 17.01
N LYS A 185 13.41 31.20 16.38
CA LYS A 185 12.21 30.39 16.66
C LYS A 185 12.63 29.05 17.30
N ARG A 186 11.89 28.65 18.33
CA ARG A 186 12.19 27.42 19.11
C ARG A 186 10.97 26.52 19.31
N LYS A 187 9.86 26.81 18.61
CA LYS A 187 8.63 26.02 18.75
C LYS A 187 8.72 24.65 18.07
N VAL A 188 9.53 24.55 17.04
CA VAL A 188 9.79 23.31 16.30
C VAL A 188 11.20 22.78 16.55
N ILE A 189 11.37 21.48 16.43
CA ILE A 189 12.67 20.79 16.39
C ILE A 189 12.75 19.94 15.12
N ILE A 190 13.85 20.04 14.39
CA ILE A 190 14.06 19.23 13.20
C ILE A 190 14.33 17.79 13.63
N ARG A 191 13.37 16.90 13.45
CA ARG A 191 13.51 15.47 13.73
C ARG A 191 14.26 14.77 12.63
N SER A 192 13.93 15.06 11.38
CA SER A 192 14.61 14.48 10.23
C SER A 192 14.70 15.44 9.06
N MET A 193 15.62 15.12 8.15
CA MET A 193 15.72 15.70 6.81
C MET A 193 15.58 14.58 5.78
N PHE A 194 14.79 14.81 4.75
CA PHE A 194 14.61 13.79 3.71
C PHE A 194 14.36 14.35 2.32
N SER A 195 14.56 13.50 1.33
CA SER A 195 14.17 13.75 -0.05
C SER A 195 13.52 12.51 -0.67
N HIS A 196 13.19 12.55 -1.95
CA HIS A 196 12.59 11.43 -2.68
C HIS A 196 13.28 11.22 -4.02
N LEU A 197 13.71 9.99 -4.27
CA LEU A 197 14.35 9.60 -5.53
C LEU A 197 13.30 9.48 -6.63
N ALA A 198 13.58 10.06 -7.79
CA ALA A 198 12.65 10.14 -8.91
C ALA A 198 12.68 8.91 -9.82
N GLY A 199 13.82 8.20 -9.89
CA GLY A 199 14.02 7.11 -10.84
C GLY A 199 14.89 5.97 -10.28
N SER A 200 14.83 5.71 -8.97
CA SER A 200 15.64 4.67 -8.33
C SER A 200 15.27 3.24 -8.72
N ASP A 201 14.15 3.04 -9.37
CA ASP A 201 13.63 1.76 -9.87
C ASP A 201 14.17 1.35 -11.24
N GLU A 202 14.70 2.30 -12.02
CA GLU A 202 15.19 2.04 -13.38
C GLU A 202 16.67 2.37 -13.53
N ALA A 203 17.47 1.42 -14.07
CA ALA A 203 18.92 1.57 -14.24
C ALA A 203 19.31 2.74 -15.16
N ARG A 204 18.48 3.09 -16.16
CA ARG A 204 18.72 4.24 -17.04
C ARG A 204 18.76 5.59 -16.32
N HIS A 205 18.28 5.65 -15.06
CA HIS A 205 18.23 6.86 -14.24
C HIS A 205 19.25 6.86 -13.10
N ASP A 206 20.24 5.96 -13.11
CA ASP A 206 21.23 5.83 -12.04
C ASP A 206 22.07 7.09 -11.85
N GLU A 207 22.51 7.73 -12.93
CA GLU A 207 23.25 8.99 -12.85
C GLU A 207 22.43 10.09 -12.16
N TYR A 208 21.15 10.18 -12.50
CA TYR A 208 20.27 11.17 -11.90
C TYR A 208 19.97 10.83 -10.43
N THR A 209 19.82 9.57 -10.12
CA THR A 209 19.65 9.09 -8.73
C THR A 209 20.87 9.45 -7.87
N LEU A 210 22.09 9.24 -8.39
CA LEU A 210 23.31 9.63 -7.71
C LEU A 210 23.44 11.16 -7.58
N PHE A 211 23.05 11.91 -8.60
CA PHE A 211 22.97 13.37 -8.50
C PHE A 211 22.05 13.81 -7.36
N GLN A 212 20.84 13.24 -7.26
CA GLN A 212 19.91 13.53 -6.16
C GLN A 212 20.51 13.20 -4.78
N ILE A 213 21.17 12.06 -4.65
CA ILE A 213 21.84 11.63 -3.42
C ILE A 213 22.95 12.60 -3.02
N ASN A 214 23.81 12.99 -3.95
CA ASN A 214 24.90 13.91 -3.68
C ASN A 214 24.37 15.29 -3.26
N ARG A 215 23.38 15.80 -3.96
CA ARG A 215 22.70 17.07 -3.58
C ARG A 215 22.08 16.98 -2.18
N PHE A 216 21.47 15.84 -1.83
CA PHE A 216 20.94 15.59 -0.51
C PHE A 216 22.04 15.62 0.58
N ILE A 217 23.21 15.03 0.29
CA ILE A 217 24.35 15.02 1.22
C ILE A 217 24.83 16.45 1.47
N GLU A 218 24.98 17.27 0.43
CA GLU A 218 25.39 18.66 0.54
C GLU A 218 24.41 19.50 1.36
N MET A 219 23.13 19.47 1.02
CA MET A 219 22.09 20.23 1.72
C MET A 219 21.98 19.80 3.20
N THR A 220 21.99 18.50 3.48
CA THR A 220 21.88 18.01 4.86
C THR A 220 23.11 18.32 5.70
N LYS A 221 24.31 18.36 5.10
CA LYS A 221 25.55 18.78 5.77
C LYS A 221 25.49 20.25 6.18
N GLU A 222 25.00 21.12 5.30
CA GLU A 222 24.83 22.55 5.58
C GLU A 222 23.88 22.79 6.75
N VAL A 223 22.71 22.13 6.72
CA VAL A 223 21.72 22.24 7.81
C VAL A 223 22.30 21.67 9.10
N GLN A 224 22.85 20.45 9.11
CA GLN A 224 23.37 19.79 10.31
C GLN A 224 24.46 20.62 11.00
N ALA A 225 25.26 21.37 10.26
CA ALA A 225 26.34 22.20 10.81
C ALA A 225 25.85 23.33 11.75
N ARG A 226 24.54 23.63 11.74
CA ARG A 226 23.92 24.67 12.59
C ARG A 226 23.25 24.14 13.84
N PHE A 227 23.20 22.82 14.01
CA PHE A 227 22.53 22.19 15.14
C PHE A 227 23.48 21.26 15.90
N ASP A 228 23.42 21.29 17.24
CA ASP A 228 24.24 20.52 18.16
C ASP A 228 23.67 19.13 18.48
N TYR A 229 22.53 18.79 17.90
CA TYR A 229 21.90 17.46 18.02
C TYR A 229 21.83 16.76 16.66
N PRO A 230 21.84 15.42 16.66
CA PRO A 230 21.78 14.65 15.42
C PRO A 230 20.37 14.75 14.79
N ILE A 231 20.33 15.04 13.48
CA ILE A 231 19.10 15.07 12.68
C ILE A 231 19.09 13.82 11.81
N ILE A 232 18.01 13.04 11.88
CA ILE A 232 17.84 11.79 11.11
C ILE A 232 17.80 12.13 9.60
N ARG A 233 18.59 11.43 8.79
CA ARG A 233 18.64 11.62 7.34
C ARG A 233 18.06 10.40 6.64
N HIS A 234 17.19 10.61 5.64
CA HIS A 234 16.63 9.52 4.85
C HIS A 234 16.24 9.95 3.43
N ILE A 235 16.60 9.14 2.43
CA ILE A 235 16.27 9.41 1.02
C ILE A 235 15.70 8.17 0.32
N LEU A 236 16.14 6.95 0.69
CA LEU A 236 15.81 5.73 -0.02
C LEU A 236 14.33 5.33 0.18
N ASN A 237 13.65 5.07 -0.94
CA ASN A 237 12.39 4.33 -1.04
C ASN A 237 12.67 2.82 -1.21
N SER A 238 11.66 1.97 -1.48
CA SER A 238 11.84 0.52 -1.64
C SER A 238 12.90 0.17 -2.68
N ALA A 239 12.81 0.72 -3.88
CA ALA A 239 13.79 0.50 -4.95
C ALA A 239 15.18 1.04 -4.58
N GLY A 240 15.23 2.20 -3.94
CA GLY A 240 16.49 2.75 -3.44
C GLY A 240 17.16 1.87 -2.40
N ILE A 241 16.42 1.18 -1.53
CA ILE A 241 16.99 0.23 -0.57
C ILE A 241 17.66 -0.94 -1.30
N GLU A 242 17.02 -1.49 -2.31
CA GLU A 242 17.55 -2.61 -3.10
C GLU A 242 18.77 -2.24 -3.93
N ARG A 243 18.78 -1.06 -4.54
CA ARG A 243 19.79 -0.68 -5.55
C ARG A 243 20.89 0.25 -5.04
N PHE A 244 20.59 1.03 -4.00
CA PHE A 244 21.47 2.07 -3.46
C PHE A 244 21.67 1.95 -1.94
N GLY A 245 21.58 0.73 -1.38
CA GLY A 245 21.61 0.46 0.06
C GLY A 245 22.80 1.07 0.81
N GLN A 246 23.96 1.33 0.14
CA GLN A 246 25.11 2.02 0.71
C GLN A 246 24.80 3.48 1.13
N TYR A 247 23.69 4.06 0.66
CA TYR A 247 23.20 5.40 1.01
C TYR A 247 22.00 5.37 1.96
N ALA A 248 21.85 4.32 2.76
CA ALA A 248 20.70 4.18 3.67
C ALA A 248 20.64 5.26 4.76
N PHE A 249 21.73 5.97 5.03
CA PHE A 249 21.86 6.96 6.10
C PHE A 249 21.33 6.45 7.45
N ASP A 250 20.50 7.26 8.14
CA ASP A 250 20.00 6.93 9.47
C ASP A 250 18.66 6.18 9.42
N MET A 251 17.87 6.40 8.35
CA MET A 251 16.56 5.78 8.16
C MET A 251 16.27 5.54 6.67
N VAL A 252 15.39 4.59 6.37
CA VAL A 252 14.84 4.34 5.03
C VAL A 252 13.31 4.35 5.06
N ARG A 253 12.67 4.51 3.89
CA ARG A 253 11.21 4.48 3.76
C ARG A 253 10.78 3.31 2.88
N LEU A 254 10.32 2.24 3.54
CA LEU A 254 9.77 1.06 2.87
C LEU A 254 8.30 1.31 2.49
N GLY A 255 7.98 1.13 1.24
CA GLY A 255 6.64 1.26 0.67
C GLY A 255 6.24 -0.01 -0.05
N ILE A 256 6.18 0.05 -1.38
CA ILE A 256 5.64 -1.02 -2.23
C ILE A 256 6.39 -2.35 -2.09
N GLY A 257 7.66 -2.33 -1.73
CA GLY A 257 8.43 -3.54 -1.46
C GLY A 257 7.83 -4.39 -0.33
N LEU A 258 7.19 -3.77 0.66
CA LEU A 258 6.47 -4.47 1.71
C LEU A 258 5.34 -5.34 1.14
N HIS A 259 4.71 -4.90 0.05
CA HIS A 259 3.59 -5.58 -0.63
C HIS A 259 4.05 -6.63 -1.67
N GLY A 260 5.35 -6.94 -1.71
CA GLY A 260 5.88 -8.03 -2.55
C GLY A 260 6.35 -7.58 -3.93
N ILE A 261 6.62 -6.30 -4.14
CA ILE A 261 7.06 -5.75 -5.43
C ILE A 261 8.50 -5.27 -5.31
N SER A 262 9.40 -5.93 -6.03
CA SER A 262 10.84 -5.66 -6.06
C SER A 262 11.25 -4.94 -7.36
N ALA A 263 12.17 -3.99 -7.25
CA ALA A 263 12.78 -3.32 -8.39
C ALA A 263 13.90 -4.15 -9.07
N VAL A 264 14.39 -5.18 -8.40
CA VAL A 264 15.52 -6.03 -8.87
C VAL A 264 15.12 -7.49 -9.09
N GLY A 265 13.82 -7.81 -9.00
CA GLY A 265 13.34 -9.17 -9.14
C GLY A 265 13.67 -10.09 -7.94
N ALA A 266 13.82 -9.51 -6.75
CA ALA A 266 14.01 -10.30 -5.53
C ALA A 266 12.81 -11.21 -5.24
N PRO A 267 13.01 -12.37 -4.57
CA PRO A 267 11.95 -13.34 -4.30
C PRO A 267 11.04 -12.89 -3.15
N LEU A 268 10.41 -11.73 -3.31
CA LEU A 268 9.40 -11.23 -2.39
C LEU A 268 8.11 -12.05 -2.54
N TRP A 269 7.34 -12.13 -1.46
CA TRP A 269 6.08 -12.84 -1.46
C TRP A 269 4.92 -11.89 -1.75
N PRO A 270 3.99 -12.25 -2.65
CA PRO A 270 2.75 -11.49 -2.83
C PRO A 270 1.97 -11.44 -1.51
N VAL A 271 1.63 -10.22 -1.07
CA VAL A 271 0.92 -10.00 0.20
C VAL A 271 -0.58 -10.05 0.01
N SER A 272 -1.07 -9.52 -1.11
CA SER A 272 -2.50 -9.38 -1.35
C SER A 272 -2.97 -10.34 -2.44
N SER A 273 -4.11 -11.03 -2.19
CA SER A 273 -4.81 -11.84 -3.19
C SER A 273 -6.26 -11.39 -3.29
N PHE A 274 -6.66 -10.93 -4.48
CA PHE A 274 -8.03 -10.52 -4.75
C PHE A 274 -8.79 -11.70 -5.31
N LYS A 275 -9.79 -12.16 -4.55
CA LYS A 275 -10.52 -13.39 -4.83
C LYS A 275 -12.03 -13.20 -4.84
N THR A 276 -12.68 -14.06 -5.60
CA THR A 276 -14.13 -14.20 -5.65
C THR A 276 -14.49 -15.66 -5.93
N TYR A 277 -15.70 -15.93 -6.41
CA TYR A 277 -16.20 -17.28 -6.72
C TYR A 277 -17.05 -17.26 -7.98
N ILE A 278 -17.31 -18.43 -8.55
CA ILE A 278 -18.27 -18.58 -9.66
C ILE A 278 -19.69 -18.53 -9.10
N ALA A 279 -20.46 -17.48 -9.45
CA ALA A 279 -21.83 -17.31 -9.02
C ALA A 279 -22.84 -18.06 -9.91
N ALA A 280 -22.54 -18.18 -11.20
CA ALA A 280 -23.39 -18.89 -12.16
C ALA A 280 -22.58 -19.39 -13.34
N VAL A 281 -23.03 -20.48 -13.96
CA VAL A 281 -22.49 -21.02 -15.21
C VAL A 281 -23.60 -21.07 -16.26
N ARG A 282 -23.29 -20.65 -17.49
CA ARG A 282 -24.22 -20.66 -18.63
C ARG A 282 -23.56 -21.27 -19.85
N GLN A 283 -24.34 -22.01 -20.61
CA GLN A 283 -23.98 -22.42 -21.96
C GLN A 283 -24.44 -21.36 -22.96
N VAL A 284 -23.54 -20.83 -23.76
CA VAL A 284 -23.82 -19.79 -24.77
C VAL A 284 -23.39 -20.28 -26.12
N LYS A 285 -24.26 -20.18 -27.12
CA LYS A 285 -23.99 -20.63 -28.49
C LYS A 285 -22.98 -19.73 -29.20
N GLY A 286 -22.17 -20.29 -30.10
CA GLY A 286 -21.11 -19.58 -30.80
C GLY A 286 -21.56 -18.40 -31.66
N ASP A 287 -22.84 -18.36 -32.05
CA ASP A 287 -23.49 -17.27 -32.82
C ASP A 287 -24.04 -16.16 -31.90
N GLN A 288 -24.03 -16.34 -30.59
CA GLN A 288 -24.45 -15.37 -29.59
C GLN A 288 -23.30 -14.51 -29.10
N THR A 289 -23.64 -13.48 -28.36
CA THR A 289 -22.67 -12.54 -27.78
C THR A 289 -22.85 -12.38 -26.26
N VAL A 290 -21.80 -12.01 -25.54
CA VAL A 290 -21.78 -11.86 -24.10
C VAL A 290 -21.56 -10.40 -23.70
N GLY A 291 -22.34 -9.91 -22.73
CA GLY A 291 -22.16 -8.65 -22.03
C GLY A 291 -22.58 -7.39 -22.82
N TYR A 292 -22.32 -6.23 -22.20
CA TYR A 292 -22.69 -4.92 -22.72
C TYR A 292 -22.06 -4.61 -24.07
N GLY A 293 -22.83 -3.96 -24.93
CA GLY A 293 -22.41 -3.60 -26.28
C GLY A 293 -22.15 -4.81 -27.19
N ARG A 294 -22.56 -6.01 -26.74
CA ARG A 294 -22.34 -7.27 -27.47
C ARG A 294 -20.86 -7.52 -27.82
N LYS A 295 -19.93 -7.05 -26.94
CA LYS A 295 -18.49 -7.10 -27.20
C LYS A 295 -17.87 -8.48 -27.01
N GLY A 296 -18.50 -9.37 -26.21
CA GLY A 296 -18.05 -10.76 -26.06
C GLY A 296 -18.49 -11.59 -27.26
N VAL A 297 -17.72 -11.56 -28.34
CA VAL A 297 -17.95 -12.38 -29.55
C VAL A 297 -17.36 -13.76 -29.30
N LEU A 298 -18.18 -14.81 -29.51
CA LEU A 298 -17.76 -16.19 -29.31
C LEU A 298 -17.45 -16.82 -30.67
N GLY A 299 -16.38 -17.62 -30.75
CA GLY A 299 -16.05 -18.39 -31.95
C GLY A 299 -16.56 -19.83 -31.92
N ARG A 300 -17.14 -20.27 -30.79
CA ARG A 300 -17.63 -21.62 -30.54
C ARG A 300 -18.71 -21.62 -29.46
N ASP A 301 -19.42 -22.72 -29.30
CA ASP A 301 -20.27 -22.93 -28.13
C ASP A 301 -19.40 -22.88 -26.88
N THR A 302 -19.74 -22.00 -25.94
CA THR A 302 -18.87 -21.60 -24.83
C THR A 302 -19.57 -21.76 -23.49
N ARG A 303 -18.87 -22.31 -22.49
CA ARG A 303 -19.29 -22.26 -21.08
C ARG A 303 -18.80 -20.96 -20.47
N ILE A 304 -19.72 -20.09 -20.12
CA ILE A 304 -19.45 -18.79 -19.49
C ILE A 304 -19.71 -18.90 -17.99
N ALA A 305 -18.71 -18.60 -17.18
CA ALA A 305 -18.91 -18.34 -15.76
C ALA A 305 -19.16 -16.85 -15.51
N VAL A 306 -20.08 -16.56 -14.61
CA VAL A 306 -20.33 -15.21 -14.08
C VAL A 306 -19.69 -15.14 -12.69
N ILE A 307 -18.81 -14.17 -12.49
CA ILE A 307 -18.15 -13.89 -11.22
C ILE A 307 -18.64 -12.55 -10.67
N PRO A 308 -18.97 -12.46 -9.35
CA PRO A 308 -19.58 -11.27 -8.74
C PRO A 308 -18.49 -10.26 -8.34
N VAL A 309 -17.74 -9.79 -9.33
CA VAL A 309 -16.72 -8.75 -9.20
C VAL A 309 -16.71 -7.90 -10.46
N GLY A 310 -16.66 -6.58 -10.30
CA GLY A 310 -16.64 -5.65 -11.40
C GLY A 310 -15.78 -4.41 -11.12
N TYR A 311 -15.91 -3.38 -11.96
CA TYR A 311 -15.08 -2.20 -11.83
C TYR A 311 -15.36 -1.39 -10.53
N ALA A 312 -16.55 -1.53 -9.93
CA ALA A 312 -16.83 -0.91 -8.63
C ALA A 312 -16.16 -1.63 -7.44
N ASP A 313 -15.63 -2.84 -7.67
CA ASP A 313 -14.82 -3.58 -6.70
C ASP A 313 -13.31 -3.31 -6.86
N GLY A 314 -12.91 -2.75 -8.02
CA GLY A 314 -11.51 -2.50 -8.36
C GLY A 314 -10.98 -3.35 -9.51
N LEU A 315 -11.84 -4.14 -10.20
CA LEU A 315 -11.44 -4.84 -11.43
C LEU A 315 -11.49 -3.87 -12.61
N ASP A 316 -10.33 -3.42 -13.08
CA ASP A 316 -10.25 -2.40 -14.13
C ASP A 316 -10.96 -2.83 -15.41
N ARG A 317 -11.77 -1.92 -15.95
CA ARG A 317 -12.59 -2.19 -17.13
C ARG A 317 -11.77 -2.35 -18.42
N HIS A 318 -10.53 -1.86 -18.47
CA HIS A 318 -9.62 -2.08 -19.62
C HIS A 318 -9.14 -3.53 -19.74
N LEU A 319 -9.35 -4.35 -18.70
CA LEU A 319 -9.11 -5.80 -18.77
C LEU A 319 -10.21 -6.56 -19.53
N SER A 320 -11.23 -5.87 -20.06
CA SER A 320 -12.32 -6.44 -20.84
C SER A 320 -11.86 -7.14 -22.13
N CYS A 321 -12.72 -7.99 -22.71
CA CYS A 321 -12.58 -8.55 -24.04
C CYS A 321 -11.29 -9.33 -24.28
N GLY A 322 -10.86 -10.13 -23.30
CA GLY A 322 -9.70 -11.01 -23.41
C GLY A 322 -8.34 -10.36 -23.09
N VAL A 323 -8.31 -9.07 -22.73
CA VAL A 323 -7.08 -8.43 -22.24
C VAL A 323 -6.67 -9.01 -20.87
N GLY A 324 -7.63 -9.11 -19.96
CA GLY A 324 -7.45 -9.71 -18.65
C GLY A 324 -7.82 -11.19 -18.61
N GLU A 325 -7.24 -11.87 -17.64
CA GLU A 325 -7.51 -13.26 -17.32
C GLU A 325 -7.74 -13.39 -15.82
N VAL A 326 -8.36 -14.47 -15.38
CA VAL A 326 -8.47 -14.87 -13.99
C VAL A 326 -7.99 -16.30 -13.84
N TRP A 327 -7.61 -16.71 -12.63
CA TRP A 327 -7.19 -18.07 -12.33
C TRP A 327 -8.34 -18.86 -11.69
N ILE A 328 -8.66 -20.02 -12.30
CA ILE A 328 -9.72 -20.91 -11.84
C ILE A 328 -9.26 -22.35 -12.03
N GLY A 329 -9.39 -23.19 -11.00
CA GLY A 329 -9.21 -24.63 -11.13
C GLY A 329 -7.87 -25.09 -11.70
N GLY A 330 -6.80 -24.33 -11.47
CA GLY A 330 -5.45 -24.71 -11.92
C GLY A 330 -5.02 -24.08 -13.25
N GLN A 331 -5.82 -23.21 -13.87
CA GLN A 331 -5.47 -22.58 -15.14
C GLN A 331 -6.00 -21.15 -15.28
N ARG A 332 -5.44 -20.39 -16.22
CA ARG A 332 -5.89 -19.06 -16.59
C ARG A 332 -7.03 -19.14 -17.58
N VAL A 333 -8.07 -18.36 -17.36
CA VAL A 333 -9.22 -18.23 -18.26
C VAL A 333 -9.47 -16.77 -18.61
N PRO A 334 -9.81 -16.46 -19.88
CA PRO A 334 -9.93 -15.07 -20.33
C PRO A 334 -11.26 -14.44 -19.89
N ILE A 335 -11.24 -13.13 -19.69
CA ILE A 335 -12.42 -12.30 -19.49
C ILE A 335 -13.14 -12.12 -20.82
N VAL A 336 -14.44 -12.40 -20.86
CA VAL A 336 -15.28 -12.33 -22.07
C VAL A 336 -16.23 -11.13 -22.01
N GLY A 337 -16.19 -10.31 -23.06
CA GLY A 337 -17.01 -9.11 -23.15
C GLY A 337 -16.55 -8.00 -22.19
N ASN A 338 -17.40 -7.01 -21.98
CA ASN A 338 -17.11 -5.90 -21.10
C ASN A 338 -17.32 -6.28 -19.62
N ILE A 339 -16.38 -5.91 -18.76
CA ILE A 339 -16.55 -5.93 -17.31
C ILE A 339 -17.69 -4.97 -16.94
N CYS A 340 -18.62 -5.46 -16.12
CA CYS A 340 -19.75 -4.69 -15.60
C CYS A 340 -19.39 -4.01 -14.28
N MET A 341 -20.34 -3.27 -13.70
CA MET A 341 -20.13 -2.60 -12.41
C MET A 341 -19.85 -3.61 -11.29
N ASP A 342 -20.64 -4.69 -11.20
CA ASP A 342 -20.66 -5.65 -10.09
C ASP A 342 -20.49 -7.10 -10.56
N ALA A 343 -20.16 -7.33 -11.83
CA ALA A 343 -20.00 -8.67 -12.39
C ALA A 343 -19.03 -8.67 -13.57
N CYS A 344 -18.43 -9.83 -13.80
CA CYS A 344 -17.58 -10.12 -14.95
C CYS A 344 -17.89 -11.52 -15.48
N MET A 345 -17.67 -11.76 -16.76
CA MET A 345 -17.86 -13.05 -17.43
C MET A 345 -16.50 -13.58 -17.89
N VAL A 346 -16.30 -14.88 -17.72
CA VAL A 346 -15.06 -15.56 -18.11
C VAL A 346 -15.37 -16.85 -18.87
N ASP A 347 -14.51 -17.23 -19.81
CA ASP A 347 -14.65 -18.46 -20.58
C ASP A 347 -14.04 -19.64 -19.80
N ILE A 348 -14.90 -20.55 -19.36
CA ILE A 348 -14.51 -21.77 -18.64
C ILE A 348 -14.74 -23.03 -19.48
N THR A 349 -14.83 -22.93 -20.82
CA THR A 349 -15.18 -24.06 -21.71
C THR A 349 -14.22 -25.22 -21.54
N ASP A 350 -12.95 -24.95 -21.42
CA ASP A 350 -11.89 -25.96 -21.36
C ASP A 350 -11.48 -26.28 -19.91
N THR A 351 -12.40 -26.09 -18.94
CA THR A 351 -12.19 -26.35 -17.51
C THR A 351 -13.28 -27.24 -16.94
N ASP A 352 -13.03 -27.84 -15.78
CA ASP A 352 -14.04 -28.55 -14.98
C ASP A 352 -14.73 -27.62 -13.94
N ALA A 353 -14.51 -26.32 -14.03
CA ALA A 353 -14.97 -25.34 -13.05
C ALA A 353 -16.51 -25.32 -12.91
N GLN A 354 -16.99 -25.12 -11.69
CA GLN A 354 -18.40 -25.18 -11.29
C GLN A 354 -18.80 -23.96 -10.43
N VAL A 355 -20.09 -23.80 -10.23
CA VAL A 355 -20.62 -22.79 -9.31
C VAL A 355 -20.07 -23.02 -7.91
N GLY A 356 -19.53 -21.97 -7.29
CA GLY A 356 -18.90 -22.00 -5.96
C GLY A 356 -17.40 -22.14 -5.97
N ASP A 357 -16.78 -22.49 -7.11
CA ASP A 357 -15.31 -22.58 -7.19
C ASP A 357 -14.66 -21.19 -7.02
N GLU A 358 -13.49 -21.17 -6.37
CA GLU A 358 -12.71 -19.96 -6.14
C GLU A 358 -12.12 -19.42 -7.44
N VAL A 359 -12.12 -18.12 -7.54
CA VAL A 359 -11.52 -17.35 -8.65
C VAL A 359 -10.51 -16.38 -8.08
N GLU A 360 -9.25 -16.46 -8.49
CA GLU A 360 -8.23 -15.47 -8.20
C GLU A 360 -8.15 -14.46 -9.35
N ILE A 361 -8.32 -13.17 -9.02
CA ILE A 361 -8.20 -12.05 -9.96
C ILE A 361 -6.73 -11.61 -10.03
N PHE A 362 -6.11 -11.45 -8.86
CA PHE A 362 -4.66 -11.34 -8.72
C PHE A 362 -4.22 -11.94 -7.38
N GLY A 363 -2.98 -12.39 -7.32
CA GLY A 363 -2.42 -13.05 -6.14
C GLY A 363 -1.15 -13.82 -6.49
N LYS A 364 -1.14 -15.11 -6.21
CA LYS A 364 0.01 -15.99 -6.48
C LYS A 364 0.15 -16.40 -7.94
N HIS A 365 -0.96 -16.56 -8.66
CA HIS A 365 -0.98 -17.10 -10.02
C HIS A 365 -1.06 -16.01 -11.08
N ILE A 366 -1.63 -14.86 -10.74
CA ILE A 366 -1.69 -13.65 -11.57
C ILE A 366 -1.10 -12.51 -10.73
N LEU A 367 0.11 -12.10 -11.07
CA LEU A 367 0.81 -11.09 -10.29
C LEU A 367 0.22 -9.69 -10.56
N VAL A 368 0.22 -8.84 -9.54
CA VAL A 368 -0.21 -7.43 -9.66
C VAL A 368 0.64 -6.69 -10.70
N THR A 369 1.94 -7.02 -10.81
CA THR A 369 2.84 -6.46 -11.82
C THR A 369 2.40 -6.81 -13.24
N GLU A 370 1.93 -8.04 -13.47
CA GLU A 370 1.41 -8.48 -14.77
C GLU A 370 0.15 -7.68 -15.15
N LEU A 371 -0.76 -7.43 -14.18
CA LEU A 371 -1.94 -6.62 -14.45
C LEU A 371 -1.58 -5.16 -14.75
N SER A 372 -0.62 -4.59 -14.00
CA SER A 372 -0.17 -3.23 -14.27
C SER A 372 0.47 -3.09 -15.65
N ASP A 373 1.24 -4.07 -16.10
CA ASP A 373 1.83 -4.09 -17.44
C ASP A 373 0.76 -4.15 -18.54
N LYS A 374 -0.26 -5.03 -18.39
CA LYS A 374 -1.41 -5.13 -19.32
C LYS A 374 -2.19 -3.83 -19.40
N LEU A 375 -2.26 -3.06 -18.31
CA LEU A 375 -3.01 -1.81 -18.21
C LEU A 375 -2.16 -0.57 -18.53
N GLY A 376 -0.85 -0.71 -18.71
CA GLY A 376 0.06 0.41 -18.93
C GLY A 376 0.17 1.36 -17.72
N THR A 377 0.07 0.80 -16.51
CA THR A 377 0.14 1.54 -15.23
C THR A 377 1.14 0.91 -14.27
N ILE A 378 1.04 1.24 -12.99
CA ILE A 378 1.94 0.77 -11.92
C ILE A 378 1.19 -0.07 -10.88
N PRO A 379 1.87 -1.03 -10.23
CA PRO A 379 1.27 -1.90 -9.21
C PRO A 379 0.55 -1.16 -8.07
N TYR A 380 1.02 0.05 -7.74
CA TYR A 380 0.39 0.90 -6.71
C TYR A 380 -1.08 1.19 -7.04
N GLU A 381 -1.38 1.52 -8.30
CA GLU A 381 -2.74 1.85 -8.74
C GLU A 381 -3.65 0.63 -8.63
N ILE A 382 -3.17 -0.55 -9.04
CA ILE A 382 -3.95 -1.81 -8.93
C ILE A 382 -4.29 -2.10 -7.47
N LEU A 383 -3.31 -2.03 -6.56
CA LEU A 383 -3.55 -2.33 -5.15
C LEU A 383 -4.51 -1.33 -4.49
N THR A 384 -4.33 -0.02 -4.78
CA THR A 384 -5.15 1.04 -4.18
C THR A 384 -6.54 1.15 -4.81
N SER A 385 -6.76 0.59 -6.01
CA SER A 385 -8.08 0.58 -6.67
C SER A 385 -9.08 -0.40 -6.05
N VAL A 386 -8.61 -1.39 -5.27
CA VAL A 386 -9.53 -2.33 -4.61
C VAL A 386 -10.43 -1.57 -3.63
N SER A 387 -11.71 -1.50 -3.98
CA SER A 387 -12.72 -0.72 -3.26
C SER A 387 -12.85 -1.11 -1.79
N LEU A 388 -13.16 -0.14 -0.92
CA LEU A 388 -13.42 -0.38 0.50
C LEU A 388 -14.65 -1.28 0.75
N ARG A 389 -15.54 -1.45 -0.23
CA ARG A 389 -16.66 -2.39 -0.13
C ARG A 389 -16.21 -3.87 -0.22
N VAL A 390 -15.03 -4.14 -0.78
CA VAL A 390 -14.39 -5.47 -0.75
C VAL A 390 -13.85 -5.72 0.65
N LYS A 391 -14.25 -6.81 1.28
CA LYS A 391 -13.81 -7.16 2.63
C LYS A 391 -12.34 -7.58 2.62
N ARG A 392 -11.53 -7.02 3.55
CA ARG A 392 -10.17 -7.50 3.81
C ARG A 392 -10.23 -8.65 4.80
N ILE A 393 -9.50 -9.71 4.51
CA ILE A 393 -9.33 -10.88 5.39
C ILE A 393 -7.84 -11.03 5.66
N TYR A 394 -7.47 -10.91 6.91
CA TYR A 394 -6.07 -11.03 7.34
C TYR A 394 -5.81 -12.43 7.87
N PHE A 395 -4.70 -13.01 7.47
CA PHE A 395 -4.25 -14.28 8.02
C PHE A 395 -2.76 -14.24 8.33
N LYS A 396 -2.41 -15.05 9.32
CA LYS A 396 -1.06 -15.28 9.78
C LYS A 396 -0.98 -16.74 10.20
N ASP A 397 -0.06 -17.50 9.60
CA ASP A 397 0.16 -18.92 9.89
C ASP A 397 0.86 -19.15 11.25
#